data_8e31f52f0fa9760ca24e559779cb340b
#
_entry.id   8e31f52f0fa9760ca24e559779cb340b
#
_cell.length_a   1.000
_cell.length_b   1.000
_cell.length_c   1.000
_cell.angle_alpha   90.00
_cell.angle_beta   90.00
_cell.angle_gamma   90.00
#
_symmetry.space_group_name_H-M   'P 1'
#
loop_
_entity.id
_entity.type
_entity.pdbx_description
1 polymer ?
#
loop_
_entity_poly.entity_id
_entity_poly.type
_entity_poly.pdbx_seq_one_letter_code
_entity_poly.pdbx_strand_id
1 'polypeptide(L)'
;MARIAGINIPDHKHTVIALTAIFGIGKTRSKAICADTGIAENVKISELSEEQIESLREAVGKFVVEGDLRREITLSIKRLMDLGCYRGLRHRRGLPVRGQRTKTNARTRKGPRKPIRK
;
A
#
# COMPACT_ATOMS: atom_id res chain seq x y z
N MET A 1 -11.43 0.34 18.12
CA MET A 1 -10.46 -0.09 17.10
C MET A 1 -9.09 0.54 17.38
N ALA A 2 -8.03 -0.24 17.21
CA ALA A 2 -6.69 0.31 17.32
C ALA A 2 -6.37 1.19 16.11
N ARG A 3 -5.63 2.27 16.32
CA ARG A 3 -5.25 3.20 15.27
C ARG A 3 -3.73 3.25 15.14
N ILE A 4 -3.23 2.87 13.97
CA ILE A 4 -1.78 2.83 13.68
C ILE A 4 -1.54 3.57 12.36
N ALA A 5 -0.55 4.47 12.34
CA ALA A 5 -0.22 5.31 11.17
C ALA A 5 -1.42 6.11 10.66
N GLY A 6 -2.32 6.50 11.54
CA GLY A 6 -3.53 7.24 11.19
C GLY A 6 -4.66 6.40 10.61
N ILE A 7 -4.52 5.09 10.58
CA ILE A 7 -5.49 4.15 10.01
C ILE A 7 -6.11 3.31 11.12
N ASN A 8 -7.43 3.13 11.07
CA ASN A 8 -8.14 2.22 11.97
C ASN A 8 -7.88 0.78 11.55
N ILE A 9 -7.30 0.01 12.45
CA ILE A 9 -6.93 -1.39 12.20
C ILE A 9 -8.08 -2.30 12.64
N PRO A 10 -8.47 -3.31 11.82
CA PRO A 10 -9.54 -4.23 12.21
C PRO A 10 -9.18 -5.02 13.48
N ASP A 11 -10.05 -4.99 14.48
CA ASP A 11 -9.80 -5.65 15.77
C ASP A 11 -9.99 -7.17 15.72
N HIS A 12 -10.85 -7.64 14.84
CA HIS A 12 -11.21 -9.06 14.76
C HIS A 12 -10.22 -9.92 13.98
N LYS A 13 -9.22 -9.31 13.37
CA LYS A 13 -8.20 -10.02 12.58
C LYS A 13 -6.93 -10.25 13.39
N HIS A 14 -6.19 -11.30 13.03
CA HIS A 14 -4.86 -11.53 13.59
C HIS A 14 -3.94 -10.36 13.28
N THR A 15 -2.98 -10.10 14.15
CA THR A 15 -2.06 -8.96 14.04
C THR A 15 -1.37 -8.91 12.67
N VAL A 16 -0.87 -10.05 12.19
CA VAL A 16 -0.14 -10.11 10.92
C VAL A 16 -1.01 -9.69 9.72
N ILE A 17 -2.28 -10.05 9.77
CA ILE A 17 -3.23 -9.70 8.69
C ILE A 17 -3.77 -8.29 8.86
N ALA A 18 -4.05 -7.89 10.09
CA ALA A 18 -4.58 -6.56 10.38
C ALA A 18 -3.60 -5.45 9.97
N LEU A 19 -2.30 -5.65 10.15
CA LEU A 19 -1.28 -4.68 9.74
C LEU A 19 -1.24 -4.45 8.23
N THR A 20 -1.68 -5.40 7.44
CA THR A 20 -1.73 -5.24 5.98
C THR A 20 -2.77 -4.22 5.51
N ALA A 21 -3.66 -3.75 6.40
CA ALA A 21 -4.59 -2.67 6.10
C ALA A 21 -3.87 -1.33 5.92
N ILE A 22 -2.63 -1.20 6.39
CA ILE A 22 -1.82 0.00 6.23
C ILE A 22 -1.19 0.00 4.83
N PHE A 23 -1.39 1.06 4.08
CA PHE A 23 -0.79 1.19 2.75
C PHE A 23 0.74 1.21 2.88
N GLY A 24 1.42 0.29 2.25
CA GLY A 24 2.87 0.12 2.32
C GLY A 24 3.32 -1.04 3.20
N ILE A 25 2.42 -1.65 3.96
CA ILE A 25 2.69 -2.84 4.76
C ILE A 25 2.02 -4.04 4.08
N GLY A 26 2.82 -4.93 3.56
CA GLY A 26 2.35 -6.19 3.00
C GLY A 26 2.60 -7.33 3.97
N LYS A 27 2.39 -8.55 3.50
CA LYS A 27 2.54 -9.76 4.33
C LYS A 27 3.96 -9.90 4.90
N THR A 28 4.98 -9.64 4.11
CA THR A 28 6.38 -9.79 4.53
C THR A 28 6.77 -8.76 5.60
N ARG A 29 6.42 -7.49 5.39
CA ARG A 29 6.69 -6.43 6.38
C ARG A 29 5.90 -6.64 7.66
N SER A 30 4.67 -7.11 7.53
CA SER A 30 3.83 -7.43 8.67
C SER A 30 4.46 -8.51 9.55
N LYS A 31 4.97 -9.58 8.94
CA LYS A 31 5.68 -10.64 9.67
C LYS A 31 6.96 -10.12 10.34
N ALA A 32 7.72 -9.28 9.66
CA ALA A 32 8.92 -8.67 10.21
C ALA A 32 8.61 -7.80 11.42
N ILE A 33 7.54 -7.02 11.37
CA ILE A 33 7.08 -6.18 12.46
C ILE A 33 6.69 -7.03 13.67
N CYS A 34 5.95 -8.11 13.45
CA CYS A 34 5.58 -9.04 14.53
C CYS A 34 6.80 -9.67 15.18
N ALA A 35 7.80 -10.05 14.39
CA ALA A 35 9.04 -10.61 14.92
C ALA A 35 9.83 -9.59 15.75
N ASP A 36 9.94 -8.35 15.28
CA ASP A 36 10.65 -7.27 15.98
C ASP A 36 10.00 -6.89 17.30
N THR A 37 8.67 -6.90 17.37
CA THR A 37 7.93 -6.53 18.57
C THR A 37 7.70 -7.70 19.51
N GLY A 38 8.01 -8.92 19.08
CA GLY A 38 7.79 -10.11 19.88
C GLY A 38 6.33 -10.51 20.06
N ILE A 39 5.44 -9.99 19.22
CA ILE A 39 4.01 -10.30 19.23
C ILE A 39 3.76 -11.51 18.34
N ALA A 40 3.00 -12.50 18.83
CA ALA A 40 2.65 -13.66 18.04
C ALA A 40 1.74 -13.27 16.85
N GLU A 41 1.98 -13.87 15.70
CA GLU A 41 1.23 -13.54 14.47
C GLU A 41 -0.25 -13.86 14.56
N ASN A 42 -0.60 -14.88 15.33
CA ASN A 42 -1.97 -15.35 15.45
C ASN A 42 -2.78 -14.72 16.58
N VAL A 43 -2.25 -13.69 17.22
CA VAL A 43 -2.98 -12.93 18.24
C VAL A 43 -3.82 -11.87 17.57
N LYS A 44 -5.08 -11.77 17.95
CA LYS A 44 -5.98 -10.74 17.43
C LYS A 44 -5.64 -9.36 18.01
N ILE A 45 -5.87 -8.32 17.24
CA ILE A 45 -5.62 -6.94 17.68
C ILE A 45 -6.36 -6.60 18.96
N SER A 46 -7.61 -7.09 19.11
CA SER A 46 -8.42 -6.84 20.29
C SER A 46 -7.84 -7.44 21.58
N GLU A 47 -6.95 -8.42 21.46
CA GLU A 47 -6.31 -9.10 22.59
C GLU A 47 -5.00 -8.42 23.02
N LEU A 48 -4.53 -7.43 22.27
CA LEU A 48 -3.26 -6.73 22.56
C LEU A 48 -3.44 -5.65 23.64
N SER A 49 -2.42 -5.51 24.49
CA SER A 49 -2.36 -4.40 25.45
C SER A 49 -1.95 -3.11 24.76
N GLU A 50 -2.16 -1.97 25.44
CA GLU A 50 -1.76 -0.67 24.89
C GLU A 50 -0.24 -0.58 24.65
N GLU A 51 0.57 -1.21 25.52
CA GLU A 51 2.03 -1.26 25.34
C GLU A 51 2.41 -2.00 24.07
N GLN A 52 1.73 -3.11 23.78
CA GLN A 52 1.97 -3.88 22.55
C GLN A 52 1.57 -3.09 21.31
N ILE A 53 0.44 -2.38 21.37
CA ILE A 53 -0.01 -1.53 20.27
C ILE A 53 0.98 -0.39 20.04
N GLU A 54 1.50 0.21 21.11
CA GLU A 54 2.51 1.27 21.01
C GLU A 54 3.80 0.75 20.38
N SER A 55 4.22 -0.47 20.73
CA SER A 55 5.37 -1.12 20.09
C SER A 55 5.15 -1.34 18.61
N LEU A 56 3.93 -1.70 18.20
CA LEU A 56 3.57 -1.82 16.79
C LEU A 56 3.65 -0.48 16.07
N ARG A 57 3.18 0.60 16.70
CA ARG A 57 3.27 1.96 16.13
C ARG A 57 4.71 2.37 15.89
N GLU A 58 5.59 2.12 16.85
CA GLU A 58 7.01 2.42 16.70
C GLU A 58 7.65 1.61 15.56
N ALA A 59 7.33 0.32 15.47
CA ALA A 59 7.87 -0.54 14.42
C ALA A 59 7.37 -0.12 13.03
N VAL A 60 6.10 0.24 12.91
CA VAL A 60 5.52 0.73 11.65
C VAL A 60 6.15 2.07 11.25
N GLY A 61 6.48 2.90 12.23
CA GLY A 61 7.12 4.21 11.99
C GLY A 61 8.48 4.14 11.31
N LYS A 62 9.12 2.96 11.30
CA LYS A 62 10.40 2.76 10.62
C LYS A 62 10.24 2.62 9.10
N PHE A 63 9.03 2.44 8.62
CA PHE A 63 8.73 2.30 7.19
C PHE A 63 8.05 3.55 6.65
N VAL A 64 8.26 3.82 5.39
CA VAL A 64 7.49 4.86 4.69
C VAL A 64 6.15 4.25 4.31
N VAL A 65 5.07 4.76 4.89
CA VAL A 65 3.71 4.20 4.73
C VAL A 65 2.69 5.31 4.51
N GLU A 66 1.49 4.92 4.07
CA GLU A 66 0.32 5.78 3.89
C GLU A 66 0.60 7.04 3.08
N GLY A 67 0.27 8.21 3.59
CA GLY A 67 0.40 9.48 2.87
C GLY A 67 1.81 9.76 2.37
N ASP A 68 2.82 9.46 3.18
CA ASP A 68 4.23 9.67 2.81
C ASP A 68 4.63 8.76 1.66
N LEU A 69 4.19 7.50 1.69
CA LEU A 69 4.45 6.55 0.61
C LEU A 69 3.73 6.96 -0.68
N ARG A 70 2.47 7.38 -0.57
CA ARG A 70 1.70 7.86 -1.72
C ARG A 70 2.37 9.05 -2.37
N ARG A 71 2.87 9.98 -1.55
CA ARG A 71 3.62 11.15 -2.03
C ARG A 71 4.89 10.73 -2.75
N GLU A 72 5.64 9.79 -2.19
CA GLU A 72 6.87 9.27 -2.78
C GLU A 72 6.61 8.63 -4.14
N ILE A 73 5.57 7.80 -4.25
CA ILE A 73 5.19 7.17 -5.51
C ILE A 73 4.80 8.22 -6.54
N THR A 74 3.98 9.20 -6.14
CA THR A 74 3.54 10.29 -7.02
C THR A 74 4.73 11.10 -7.54
N LEU A 75 5.69 11.43 -6.66
CA LEU A 75 6.89 12.16 -7.04
C LEU A 75 7.78 11.35 -7.97
N SER A 76 7.89 10.04 -7.77
CA SER A 76 8.66 9.16 -8.64
C SER A 76 8.08 9.12 -10.05
N ILE A 77 6.76 9.03 -10.17
CA ILE A 77 6.06 9.06 -11.45
C ILE A 77 6.23 10.43 -12.12
N LYS A 78 6.06 11.51 -11.36
CA LYS A 78 6.23 12.87 -11.86
C LYS A 78 7.65 13.08 -12.40
N ARG A 79 8.66 12.56 -11.71
CA ARG A 79 10.04 12.62 -12.17
C ARG A 79 10.21 11.99 -13.56
N LEU A 80 9.60 10.82 -13.77
CA LEU A 80 9.63 10.16 -15.07
C LEU A 80 8.96 11.01 -16.15
N MET A 81 7.84 11.63 -15.85
CA MET A 81 7.13 12.53 -16.77
C MET A 81 7.98 13.77 -17.11
N ASP A 82 8.61 14.37 -16.10
CA ASP A 82 9.44 15.57 -16.28
C ASP A 82 10.71 15.27 -17.11
N LEU A 83 11.26 14.05 -16.96
CA LEU A 83 12.41 13.62 -17.78
C LEU A 83 12.04 13.38 -19.24
N GLY A 84 10.77 13.24 -19.55
CA GLY A 84 10.30 12.98 -20.91
C GLY A 84 10.69 11.61 -21.46
N CYS A 85 11.03 10.65 -20.59
CA CYS A 85 11.37 9.30 -21.01
C CYS A 85 10.12 8.53 -21.46
N TYR A 86 10.31 7.39 -22.12
CA TYR A 86 9.20 6.55 -22.60
C TYR A 86 8.26 6.15 -21.47
N ARG A 87 8.81 5.72 -20.33
CA ARG A 87 8.00 5.34 -19.15
C ARG A 87 7.12 6.50 -18.67
N GLY A 88 7.68 7.70 -18.62
CA GLY A 88 6.94 8.91 -18.24
C GLY A 88 5.81 9.22 -19.21
N LEU A 89 6.04 9.08 -20.51
CA LEU A 89 5.00 9.27 -21.51
C LEU A 89 3.86 8.28 -21.36
N ARG A 90 4.16 7.02 -21.02
CA ARG A 90 3.14 6.00 -20.77
C ARG A 90 2.29 6.35 -19.54
N HIS A 91 2.91 6.84 -18.47
CA HIS A 91 2.19 7.32 -17.28
C HIS A 91 1.30 8.51 -17.61
N ARG A 92 1.80 9.46 -18.39
CA ARG A 92 1.04 10.65 -18.77
C ARG A 92 -0.22 10.30 -19.55
N ARG A 93 -0.14 9.30 -20.43
CA ARG A 93 -1.25 8.86 -21.27
C ARG A 93 -2.17 7.84 -20.58
N GLY A 94 -1.81 7.39 -19.37
CA GLY A 94 -2.58 6.37 -18.67
C GLY A 94 -2.51 5.00 -19.33
N LEU A 95 -1.40 4.68 -19.99
CA LEU A 95 -1.20 3.42 -20.69
C LEU A 95 -0.26 2.49 -19.91
N PRO A 96 -0.29 1.17 -20.18
CA PRO A 96 0.64 0.25 -19.54
C PRO A 96 2.09 0.64 -19.79
N VAL A 97 2.93 0.51 -18.76
CA VAL A 97 4.31 0.99 -18.76
C VAL A 97 5.31 -0.12 -19.12
N ARG A 98 4.95 -1.38 -18.88
CA ARG A 98 5.86 -2.52 -19.00
C ARG A 98 5.72 -3.30 -20.31
N GLY A 99 5.41 -2.62 -21.41
CA GLY A 99 5.35 -3.26 -22.72
C GLY A 99 4.16 -4.16 -22.96
N GLN A 100 3.13 -4.02 -22.14
CA GLN A 100 1.91 -4.81 -22.25
C GLN A 100 1.10 -4.40 -23.48
N ARG A 101 0.34 -5.34 -23.99
CA ARG A 101 -0.51 -5.14 -25.16
C ARG A 101 -1.64 -4.15 -24.86
N THR A 102 -1.84 -3.17 -25.73
CA THR A 102 -2.90 -2.16 -25.57
C THR A 102 -4.07 -2.34 -26.52
N LYS A 103 -3.91 -3.14 -27.56
CA LYS A 103 -4.91 -3.33 -28.61
C LYS A 103 -6.20 -3.96 -28.09
N THR A 104 -6.11 -4.86 -27.11
CA THR A 104 -7.27 -5.64 -26.63
C THR A 104 -7.67 -5.30 -25.21
N ASN A 105 -6.78 -5.51 -24.26
CA ASN A 105 -7.06 -5.41 -22.83
C ASN A 105 -6.44 -4.13 -22.23
N ALA A 106 -5.67 -4.24 -21.17
CA ALA A 106 -5.06 -3.10 -20.44
C ALA A 106 -6.10 -2.27 -19.67
N ARG A 107 -7.16 -2.90 -19.20
CA ARG A 107 -8.26 -2.20 -18.51
C ARG A 107 -7.85 -1.60 -17.18
N THR A 108 -6.87 -2.18 -16.48
CA THR A 108 -6.39 -1.64 -15.20
C THR A 108 -5.89 -0.20 -15.35
N ARG A 109 -5.17 0.09 -16.44
CA ARG A 109 -4.66 1.43 -16.71
C ARG A 109 -5.65 2.32 -17.44
N LYS A 110 -6.35 1.75 -18.43
CA LYS A 110 -7.30 2.50 -19.25
C LYS A 110 -8.65 2.73 -18.56
N GLY A 111 -8.96 1.91 -17.56
CA GLY A 111 -10.25 1.91 -16.92
C GLY A 111 -11.29 1.07 -17.64
N PRO A 112 -12.52 1.00 -17.11
CA PRO A 112 -13.61 0.26 -17.75
C PRO A 112 -13.93 0.78 -19.15
N ARG A 113 -14.42 -0.10 -20.02
CA ARG A 113 -14.88 0.31 -21.35
C ARG A 113 -16.07 1.26 -21.23
N LYS A 114 -15.99 2.36 -21.95
CA LYS A 114 -17.11 3.29 -22.01
C LYS A 114 -18.18 2.78 -22.97
N PRO A 115 -19.49 2.88 -22.61
CA PRO A 115 -20.54 2.52 -23.56
C PRO A 115 -20.53 3.45 -24.76
N ILE A 116 -20.87 2.89 -25.92
CA ILE A 116 -21.00 3.68 -27.15
C ILE A 116 -22.27 4.50 -27.07
N ARG A 117 -22.13 5.80 -27.21
CA ARG A 117 -23.29 6.70 -27.30
C ARG A 117 -23.70 6.86 -28.76
N LYS A 118 -24.97 6.66 -29.02
CA LYS A 118 -25.55 6.93 -30.33
C LYS A 118 -26.18 8.29 -30.33
#